data_b41349ef4dd3fabb726c566b7c08c582
#
_entry.id   b41349ef4dd3fabb726c566b7c08c582
#
_cell.length_a   1.000
_cell.length_b   1.000
_cell.length_c   1.000
_cell.angle_alpha   90.00
_cell.angle_beta   90.00
_cell.angle_gamma   90.00
#
_symmetry.space_group_name_H-M   'P 1'
#
loop_
_entity.id
_entity.type
_entity.pdbx_description
1 polymer ?
#
loop_
_entity_poly.entity_id
_entity_poly.type
_entity_poly.pdbx_seq_one_letter_code
_entity_poly.pdbx_strand_id
1 'polypeptide(L)'
;MTIESRINAINYNFNGTMGIYANDFHGNVIAMNEEALFETASCIKVPILATLLKEVKQKNLSLEEKMTYHQDNFIDGSGILRALTPGLSLSILDFATLMIIVSDNIATNEMIDLLGVDRVNETCEELGMHATKLHNKIDFSKYSQLGTTTPKDYAVIFERAYKGTLWSEDMSKLFIEILKKQHYNTMLTKALTPYYFDAEDTGDEEMLSIASKSGSMDACRNDGGIFFTPYGGYVLTILTKGFSDKLFYPEHETYKYGPQVSKLILEHYLSKEGRF
;
A
#
# COMPACT_ATOMS: atom_id res chain seq x y z
N MET A 1 7.78 4.92 29.33
CA MET A 1 7.22 5.82 28.28
C MET A 1 6.36 4.95 27.39
N THR A 2 5.09 5.31 27.13
CA THR A 2 4.21 4.51 26.27
C THR A 2 4.63 4.61 24.81
N ILE A 3 4.18 3.67 23.96
CA ILE A 3 4.49 3.69 22.53
C ILE A 3 3.95 4.99 21.88
N GLU A 4 2.77 5.44 22.27
CA GLU A 4 2.16 6.67 21.76
C GLU A 4 3.00 7.90 22.10
N SER A 5 3.55 7.98 23.34
CA SER A 5 4.41 9.08 23.73
C SER A 5 5.75 9.11 22.97
N ARG A 6 6.27 7.93 22.61
CA ARG A 6 7.48 7.82 21.75
C ARG A 6 7.18 8.23 20.31
N ILE A 7 6.04 7.82 19.76
CA ILE A 7 5.58 8.24 18.43
C ILE A 7 5.40 9.77 18.38
N ASN A 8 4.74 10.35 19.40
CA ASN A 8 4.56 11.80 19.52
C ASN A 8 5.89 12.55 19.58
N ALA A 9 6.89 12.01 20.26
CA ALA A 9 8.24 12.60 20.30
C ALA A 9 8.93 12.60 18.94
N ILE A 10 8.76 11.52 18.13
CA ILE A 10 9.26 11.47 16.75
C ILE A 10 8.56 12.52 15.90
N ASN A 11 7.24 12.64 16.03
CA ASN A 11 6.40 13.51 15.19
C ASN A 11 6.42 14.98 15.64
N TYR A 12 7.04 15.32 16.77
CA TYR A 12 7.04 16.68 17.32
C TYR A 12 7.52 17.76 16.32
N ASN A 13 8.49 17.42 15.48
CA ASN A 13 9.04 18.32 14.45
C ASN A 13 8.47 18.09 13.04
N PHE A 14 7.46 17.25 12.90
CA PHE A 14 6.82 17.03 11.61
C PHE A 14 5.79 18.13 11.34
N ASN A 15 5.98 18.87 10.24
CA ASN A 15 5.12 20.01 9.87
C ASN A 15 3.87 19.56 9.10
N GLY A 16 3.22 18.52 9.55
CA GLY A 16 2.02 17.97 8.91
C GLY A 16 1.20 17.14 9.87
N THR A 17 0.28 16.38 9.31
CA THR A 17 -0.51 15.38 10.03
C THR A 17 -0.09 14.00 9.60
N MET A 18 0.26 13.16 10.55
CA MET A 18 0.49 11.72 10.34
C MET A 18 -0.67 10.95 10.94
N GLY A 19 -1.24 10.05 10.14
CA GLY A 19 -2.21 9.05 10.58
C GLY A 19 -1.55 7.68 10.60
N ILE A 20 -1.77 6.93 11.66
CA ILE A 20 -1.13 5.63 11.91
C ILE A 20 -2.18 4.65 12.39
N TYR A 21 -2.13 3.45 11.86
CA TYR A 21 -2.83 2.30 12.42
C TYR A 21 -1.94 1.06 12.30
N ALA A 22 -1.77 0.35 13.42
CA ALA A 22 -1.07 -0.93 13.43
C ALA A 22 -1.80 -1.94 14.32
N ASN A 23 -1.80 -3.22 13.92
CA ASN A 23 -2.49 -4.31 14.59
C ASN A 23 -1.67 -5.60 14.47
N ASP A 24 -1.31 -6.21 15.60
CA ASP A 24 -0.57 -7.48 15.67
C ASP A 24 -1.46 -8.72 15.72
N PHE A 25 -2.77 -8.55 15.59
CA PHE A 25 -3.79 -9.62 15.66
C PHE A 25 -3.90 -10.33 17.02
N HIS A 26 -3.15 -9.90 18.02
CA HIS A 26 -3.17 -10.43 19.39
C HIS A 26 -3.79 -9.44 20.40
N GLY A 27 -4.46 -8.40 19.90
CA GLY A 27 -5.14 -7.39 20.70
C GLY A 27 -4.29 -6.15 21.00
N ASN A 28 -3.11 -6.04 20.42
CA ASN A 28 -2.29 -4.85 20.53
C ASN A 28 -2.48 -3.96 19.28
N VAL A 29 -3.24 -2.88 19.47
CA VAL A 29 -3.48 -1.86 18.43
C VAL A 29 -2.75 -0.58 18.81
N ILE A 30 -2.07 0.01 17.85
CA ILE A 30 -1.46 1.34 17.95
C ILE A 30 -2.19 2.22 16.93
N ALA A 31 -2.83 3.29 17.38
CA ALA A 31 -3.64 4.14 16.53
C ALA A 31 -3.40 5.63 16.85
N MET A 32 -3.29 6.43 15.79
CA MET A 32 -3.16 7.88 15.87
C MET A 32 -3.78 8.49 14.62
N ASN A 33 -4.76 9.38 14.78
CA ASN A 33 -5.53 9.95 13.67
C ASN A 33 -6.04 8.89 12.68
N GLU A 34 -6.37 7.71 13.18
CA GLU A 34 -6.69 6.50 12.40
C GLU A 34 -7.99 6.62 11.59
N GLU A 35 -8.88 7.51 11.99
CA GLU A 35 -10.15 7.82 11.30
C GLU A 35 -10.07 9.12 10.48
N ALA A 36 -8.93 9.82 10.49
CA ALA A 36 -8.77 11.03 9.69
C ALA A 36 -8.66 10.69 8.20
N LEU A 37 -9.31 11.48 7.34
CA LEU A 37 -9.26 11.31 5.89
C LEU A 37 -7.93 11.80 5.32
N PHE A 38 -7.35 11.01 4.44
CA PHE A 38 -6.14 11.31 3.67
C PHE A 38 -6.38 11.08 2.18
N GLU A 39 -5.67 11.82 1.34
CA GLU A 39 -5.52 11.50 -0.08
C GLU A 39 -4.77 10.17 -0.22
N THR A 40 -5.26 9.27 -1.07
CA THR A 40 -4.66 7.93 -1.22
C THR A 40 -3.37 7.93 -2.01
N ALA A 41 -3.24 8.81 -3.00
CA ALA A 41 -2.29 8.61 -4.09
C ALA A 41 -2.35 7.14 -4.60
N SER A 42 -1.20 6.53 -4.88
CA SER A 42 -1.16 5.16 -5.40
C SER A 42 -1.55 4.06 -4.40
N CYS A 43 -1.86 4.38 -3.13
CA CYS A 43 -2.43 3.40 -2.20
C CYS A 43 -3.80 2.88 -2.67
N ILE A 44 -4.55 3.64 -3.47
CA ILE A 44 -5.84 3.22 -4.05
C ILE A 44 -5.70 2.00 -5.00
N LYS A 45 -4.49 1.71 -5.49
CA LYS A 45 -4.22 0.56 -6.35
C LYS A 45 -4.42 -0.78 -5.62
N VAL A 46 -4.38 -0.76 -4.30
CA VAL A 46 -4.63 -1.95 -3.46
C VAL A 46 -6.10 -2.38 -3.53
N PRO A 47 -7.10 -1.54 -3.27
CA PRO A 47 -8.49 -1.91 -3.50
C PRO A 47 -8.83 -2.19 -4.99
N ILE A 48 -8.15 -1.57 -5.96
CA ILE A 48 -8.29 -1.95 -7.38
C ILE A 48 -7.84 -3.41 -7.58
N LEU A 49 -6.68 -3.81 -7.03
CA LEU A 49 -6.23 -5.21 -7.07
C LEU A 49 -7.23 -6.14 -6.38
N ALA A 50 -7.75 -5.77 -5.21
CA ALA A 50 -8.74 -6.59 -4.51
C ALA A 50 -10.02 -6.76 -5.32
N THR A 51 -10.46 -5.72 -6.03
CA THR A 51 -11.62 -5.79 -6.92
C THR A 51 -11.37 -6.76 -8.07
N LEU A 52 -10.19 -6.69 -8.70
CA LEU A 52 -9.81 -7.67 -9.73
C LEU A 52 -9.88 -9.10 -9.19
N LEU A 53 -9.28 -9.36 -8.03
CA LEU A 53 -9.25 -10.70 -7.44
C LEU A 53 -10.65 -11.19 -7.04
N LYS A 54 -11.58 -10.29 -6.69
CA LYS A 54 -12.99 -10.61 -6.50
C LYS A 54 -13.63 -11.12 -7.79
N GLU A 55 -13.44 -10.39 -8.90
CA GLU A 55 -14.00 -10.76 -10.20
C GLU A 55 -13.43 -12.11 -10.69
N VAL A 56 -12.13 -12.33 -10.47
CA VAL A 56 -11.49 -13.63 -10.77
C VAL A 56 -12.07 -14.76 -9.91
N LYS A 57 -12.25 -14.53 -8.60
CA LYS A 57 -12.87 -15.50 -7.70
C LYS A 57 -14.31 -15.85 -8.12
N GLN A 58 -15.05 -14.88 -8.63
CA GLN A 58 -16.40 -15.06 -9.16
C GLN A 58 -16.45 -15.65 -10.56
N LYS A 59 -15.29 -15.89 -11.20
CA LYS A 59 -15.13 -16.37 -12.59
C LYS A 59 -15.70 -15.41 -13.65
N ASN A 60 -15.77 -14.12 -13.35
CA ASN A 60 -16.14 -13.09 -14.30
C ASN A 60 -14.95 -12.70 -15.19
N LEU A 61 -13.72 -12.86 -14.70
CA LEU A 61 -12.46 -12.59 -15.39
C LEU A 61 -11.47 -13.73 -15.17
N SER A 62 -10.54 -13.91 -16.13
CA SER A 62 -9.37 -14.78 -15.99
C SER A 62 -8.08 -13.95 -15.99
N LEU A 63 -7.15 -14.27 -15.11
CA LEU A 63 -5.86 -13.58 -15.03
C LEU A 63 -4.99 -13.75 -16.27
N GLU A 64 -5.19 -14.84 -17.03
CA GLU A 64 -4.48 -15.15 -18.27
C GLU A 64 -5.05 -14.41 -19.48
N GLU A 65 -6.26 -13.86 -19.39
CA GLU A 65 -6.85 -13.05 -20.45
C GLU A 65 -5.93 -11.89 -20.82
N LYS A 66 -5.88 -11.59 -22.13
CA LYS A 66 -5.03 -10.53 -22.64
C LYS A 66 -5.76 -9.20 -22.68
N MET A 67 -5.07 -8.18 -22.22
CA MET A 67 -5.46 -6.78 -22.36
C MET A 67 -4.46 -6.05 -23.24
N THR A 68 -4.91 -4.97 -23.87
CA THR A 68 -4.06 -4.12 -24.69
C THR A 68 -3.83 -2.78 -23.99
N TYR A 69 -2.59 -2.31 -24.01
CA TYR A 69 -2.26 -0.93 -23.63
C TYR A 69 -2.81 0.05 -24.68
N HIS A 70 -3.81 0.87 -24.30
CA HIS A 70 -4.44 1.84 -25.16
C HIS A 70 -3.75 3.20 -25.08
N GLN A 71 -3.53 3.86 -26.22
CA GLN A 71 -2.93 5.20 -26.28
C GLN A 71 -3.68 6.22 -25.41
N ASP A 72 -4.99 6.12 -25.31
CA ASP A 72 -5.84 7.03 -24.52
C ASP A 72 -5.57 6.94 -23.01
N ASN A 73 -4.92 5.86 -22.56
CA ASN A 73 -4.49 5.67 -21.19
C ASN A 73 -3.06 6.14 -20.91
N PHE A 74 -2.39 6.70 -21.94
CA PHE A 74 -1.06 7.26 -21.72
C PHE A 74 -1.10 8.36 -20.65
N ILE A 75 -0.27 8.21 -19.64
CA ILE A 75 -0.08 9.19 -18.57
C ILE A 75 1.34 9.11 -18.06
N ASP A 76 1.95 10.25 -17.79
CA ASP A 76 3.27 10.33 -17.18
C ASP A 76 3.25 9.96 -15.67
N GLY A 77 4.41 9.95 -15.07
CA GLY A 77 4.63 9.64 -13.68
C GLY A 77 5.25 8.25 -13.48
N SER A 78 4.75 7.49 -12.49
CA SER A 78 5.33 6.19 -12.15
C SER A 78 4.95 5.08 -13.13
N GLY A 79 5.83 4.10 -13.23
CA GLY A 79 5.64 2.91 -14.07
C GLY A 79 6.57 2.86 -15.28
N ILE A 80 6.53 1.74 -15.98
CA ILE A 80 7.39 1.44 -17.12
C ILE A 80 6.64 1.46 -18.46
N LEU A 81 5.31 1.28 -18.47
CA LEU A 81 4.52 1.25 -19.70
C LEU A 81 4.63 2.55 -20.51
N ARG A 82 4.85 3.69 -19.83
CA ARG A 82 5.09 4.98 -20.50
C ARG A 82 6.33 5.01 -21.41
N ALA A 83 7.28 4.09 -21.21
CA ALA A 83 8.47 3.93 -22.04
C ALA A 83 8.27 2.87 -23.15
N LEU A 84 7.13 2.20 -23.16
CA LEU A 84 6.79 1.16 -24.13
C LEU A 84 5.76 1.68 -25.13
N THR A 85 5.55 0.93 -26.20
CA THR A 85 4.67 1.35 -27.30
C THR A 85 3.23 0.93 -27.01
N PRO A 86 2.24 1.83 -27.15
CA PRO A 86 0.82 1.47 -27.17
C PRO A 86 0.51 0.38 -28.18
N GLY A 87 -0.48 -0.46 -27.88
CA GLY A 87 -0.76 -1.70 -28.63
C GLY A 87 -0.07 -2.93 -28.05
N LEU A 88 0.83 -2.77 -27.06
CA LEU A 88 1.40 -3.89 -26.32
C LEU A 88 0.28 -4.69 -25.64
N SER A 89 0.31 -6.02 -25.83
CA SER A 89 -0.65 -6.94 -25.20
C SER A 89 0.01 -7.75 -24.11
N LEU A 90 -0.52 -7.65 -22.90
CA LEU A 90 -0.08 -8.37 -21.70
C LEU A 90 -1.27 -9.11 -21.08
N SER A 91 -1.02 -10.02 -20.13
CA SER A 91 -2.10 -10.61 -19.36
C SER A 91 -2.69 -9.62 -18.36
N ILE A 92 -3.92 -9.85 -17.91
CA ILE A 92 -4.53 -9.09 -16.80
C ILE A 92 -3.63 -9.15 -15.55
N LEU A 93 -3.03 -10.33 -15.27
CA LEU A 93 -2.08 -10.49 -14.18
C LEU A 93 -0.84 -9.60 -14.35
N ASP A 94 -0.29 -9.47 -15.55
CA ASP A 94 0.87 -8.63 -15.79
C ASP A 94 0.55 -7.14 -15.56
N PHE A 95 -0.60 -6.65 -16.06
CA PHE A 95 -1.05 -5.30 -15.81
C PHE A 95 -1.27 -5.05 -14.30
N ALA A 96 -1.94 -5.97 -13.59
CA ALA A 96 -2.14 -5.87 -12.14
C ALA A 96 -0.81 -5.88 -11.38
N THR A 97 0.14 -6.71 -11.81
CA THR A 97 1.47 -6.77 -11.23
C THR A 97 2.21 -5.45 -11.43
N LEU A 98 2.27 -4.91 -12.64
CA LEU A 98 2.89 -3.60 -12.92
C LEU A 98 2.24 -2.45 -12.15
N MET A 99 0.91 -2.45 -12.04
CA MET A 99 0.16 -1.48 -11.23
C MET A 99 0.65 -1.44 -9.79
N ILE A 100 1.01 -2.57 -9.22
CA ILE A 100 1.47 -2.68 -7.82
C ILE A 100 2.98 -2.47 -7.70
N ILE A 101 3.80 -3.29 -8.37
CA ILE A 101 5.23 -3.40 -8.06
C ILE A 101 6.04 -2.16 -8.44
N VAL A 102 5.72 -1.52 -9.54
CA VAL A 102 6.33 -0.24 -10.00
C VAL A 102 5.32 0.90 -10.02
N SER A 103 4.16 0.68 -9.39
CA SER A 103 3.09 1.69 -9.33
C SER A 103 2.69 2.25 -10.69
N ASP A 104 2.64 1.44 -11.74
CA ASP A 104 2.42 1.88 -13.12
C ASP A 104 1.06 2.57 -13.27
N ASN A 105 1.07 3.82 -13.72
CA ASN A 105 -0.12 4.65 -13.84
C ASN A 105 -0.97 4.25 -15.05
N ILE A 106 -0.33 3.83 -16.14
CA ILE A 106 -1.03 3.35 -17.34
C ILE A 106 -1.74 2.04 -17.03
N ALA A 107 -1.02 1.09 -16.40
CA ALA A 107 -1.62 -0.15 -15.94
C ALA A 107 -2.81 0.11 -14.98
N THR A 108 -2.72 1.14 -14.14
CA THR A 108 -3.82 1.54 -13.25
C THR A 108 -5.03 2.00 -14.04
N ASN A 109 -4.84 2.85 -15.05
CA ASN A 109 -5.94 3.34 -15.88
C ASN A 109 -6.59 2.21 -16.69
N GLU A 110 -5.80 1.27 -17.24
CA GLU A 110 -6.31 0.07 -17.90
C GLU A 110 -7.15 -0.80 -16.94
N MET A 111 -6.68 -0.99 -15.69
CA MET A 111 -7.45 -1.72 -14.68
C MET A 111 -8.74 -0.99 -14.29
N ILE A 112 -8.74 0.34 -14.19
CA ILE A 112 -9.96 1.11 -13.90
C ILE A 112 -10.94 1.03 -15.07
N ASP A 113 -10.47 1.05 -16.31
CA ASP A 113 -11.35 0.85 -17.48
C ASP A 113 -11.97 -0.56 -17.51
N LEU A 114 -11.21 -1.57 -17.14
CA LEU A 114 -11.72 -2.94 -17.04
C LEU A 114 -12.77 -3.12 -15.94
N LEU A 115 -12.54 -2.55 -14.78
CA LEU A 115 -13.32 -2.81 -13.58
C LEU A 115 -14.46 -1.79 -13.38
N GLY A 116 -14.20 -0.53 -13.71
CA GLY A 116 -15.07 0.61 -13.39
C GLY A 116 -14.86 1.16 -11.98
N VAL A 117 -14.96 2.49 -11.86
CA VAL A 117 -14.83 3.21 -10.57
C VAL A 117 -15.85 2.73 -9.55
N ASP A 118 -17.11 2.57 -9.97
CA ASP A 118 -18.21 2.19 -9.08
C ASP A 118 -17.98 0.82 -8.45
N ARG A 119 -17.52 -0.16 -9.24
CA ARG A 119 -17.23 -1.51 -8.73
C ARG A 119 -16.07 -1.54 -7.74
N VAL A 120 -15.05 -0.70 -7.93
CA VAL A 120 -13.97 -0.52 -6.95
C VAL A 120 -14.54 0.04 -5.63
N ASN A 121 -15.41 1.03 -5.71
CA ASN A 121 -16.04 1.63 -4.53
C ASN A 121 -16.99 0.66 -3.81
N GLU A 122 -17.79 -0.11 -4.55
CA GLU A 122 -18.62 -1.18 -3.99
C GLU A 122 -17.76 -2.24 -3.27
N THR A 123 -16.61 -2.58 -3.83
CA THR A 123 -15.65 -3.49 -3.20
C THR A 123 -15.10 -2.92 -1.89
N CYS A 124 -14.79 -1.63 -1.83
CA CYS A 124 -14.39 -0.98 -0.58
C CYS A 124 -15.47 -1.08 0.49
N GLU A 125 -16.72 -0.81 0.15
CA GLU A 125 -17.86 -0.95 1.07
C GLU A 125 -18.03 -2.38 1.58
N GLU A 126 -17.97 -3.39 0.70
CA GLU A 126 -18.06 -4.81 1.09
C GLU A 126 -16.92 -5.25 2.02
N LEU A 127 -15.74 -4.68 1.86
CA LEU A 127 -14.60 -4.96 2.74
C LEU A 127 -14.73 -4.26 4.09
N GLY A 128 -15.64 -3.30 4.25
CA GLY A 128 -15.79 -2.47 5.44
C GLY A 128 -14.87 -1.25 5.44
N MET A 129 -14.39 -0.82 4.28
CA MET A 129 -13.53 0.36 4.07
C MET A 129 -14.41 1.57 3.68
N HIS A 130 -15.32 1.98 4.60
CA HIS A 130 -16.40 2.94 4.31
C HIS A 130 -15.92 4.37 4.03
N ALA A 131 -14.74 4.75 4.46
CA ALA A 131 -14.12 6.04 4.17
C ALA A 131 -13.17 5.99 2.96
N THR A 132 -12.98 4.81 2.35
CA THR A 132 -12.11 4.64 1.18
C THR A 132 -12.89 4.77 -0.11
N LYS A 133 -12.43 5.67 -0.99
CA LYS A 133 -13.10 5.94 -2.25
C LYS A 133 -12.13 6.25 -3.37
N LEU A 134 -12.28 5.57 -4.50
CA LEU A 134 -11.68 5.95 -5.79
C LEU A 134 -12.58 7.03 -6.43
N HIS A 135 -12.02 8.18 -6.78
CA HIS A 135 -12.78 9.28 -7.37
C HIS A 135 -12.81 9.24 -8.89
N ASN A 136 -11.67 8.91 -9.50
CA ASN A 136 -11.49 8.99 -10.96
C ASN A 136 -10.29 8.16 -11.42
N LYS A 137 -10.13 8.04 -12.74
CA LYS A 137 -8.87 7.61 -13.36
C LYS A 137 -7.75 8.62 -13.08
N ILE A 138 -6.52 8.20 -13.26
CA ILE A 138 -5.37 9.09 -13.15
C ILE A 138 -5.36 10.03 -14.37
N ASP A 139 -5.57 11.31 -14.11
CA ASP A 139 -5.46 12.38 -15.09
C ASP A 139 -5.03 13.67 -14.35
N PHE A 140 -3.73 13.90 -14.29
CA PHE A 140 -3.16 15.05 -13.56
C PHE A 140 -3.50 16.41 -14.18
N SER A 141 -4.04 16.43 -15.41
CA SER A 141 -4.51 17.66 -16.04
C SER A 141 -5.89 18.10 -15.55
N LYS A 142 -6.69 17.15 -15.06
CA LYS A 142 -8.09 17.37 -14.64
C LYS A 142 -8.28 17.26 -13.14
N TYR A 143 -7.53 16.41 -12.46
CA TYR A 143 -7.79 16.02 -11.09
C TYR A 143 -6.55 16.17 -10.21
N SER A 144 -6.71 16.79 -9.06
CA SER A 144 -5.68 16.93 -8.03
C SER A 144 -5.70 15.80 -7.00
N GLN A 145 -6.77 14.99 -6.99
CA GLN A 145 -6.95 13.86 -6.07
C GLN A 145 -7.36 12.61 -6.83
N LEU A 146 -6.80 11.48 -6.43
CA LEU A 146 -7.13 10.19 -7.02
C LEU A 146 -8.18 9.44 -6.19
N GLY A 147 -8.08 9.51 -4.89
CA GLY A 147 -9.01 8.89 -3.96
C GLY A 147 -8.77 9.34 -2.53
N THR A 148 -9.64 8.91 -1.63
CA THR A 148 -9.54 9.15 -0.18
C THR A 148 -9.55 7.85 0.60
N THR A 149 -8.95 7.84 1.80
CA THR A 149 -8.97 6.73 2.74
C THR A 149 -8.65 7.21 4.16
N THR A 150 -8.79 6.33 5.15
CA THR A 150 -8.23 6.52 6.50
C THR A 150 -7.14 5.49 6.76
N PRO A 151 -6.22 5.71 7.73
CA PRO A 151 -5.25 4.68 8.12
C PRO A 151 -5.90 3.35 8.48
N LYS A 152 -7.01 3.39 9.21
CA LYS A 152 -7.74 2.20 9.64
C LYS A 152 -8.38 1.47 8.46
N ASP A 153 -9.08 2.18 7.58
CA ASP A 153 -9.66 1.58 6.37
C ASP A 153 -8.58 0.92 5.51
N TYR A 154 -7.46 1.63 5.30
CA TYR A 154 -6.37 1.10 4.50
C TYR A 154 -5.75 -0.17 5.11
N ALA A 155 -5.80 -0.31 6.44
CA ALA A 155 -5.34 -1.51 7.13
C ALA A 155 -6.29 -2.71 6.94
N VAL A 156 -7.60 -2.48 6.83
CA VAL A 156 -8.63 -3.55 6.72
C VAL A 156 -8.30 -4.56 5.62
N ILE A 157 -7.88 -4.07 4.45
CA ILE A 157 -7.61 -4.95 3.30
C ILE A 157 -6.41 -5.86 3.56
N PHE A 158 -5.37 -5.34 4.20
CA PHE A 158 -4.19 -6.12 4.61
C PHE A 158 -4.53 -7.11 5.72
N GLU A 159 -5.37 -6.72 6.68
CA GLU A 159 -5.85 -7.63 7.73
C GLU A 159 -6.62 -8.80 7.16
N ARG A 160 -7.51 -8.56 6.19
CA ARG A 160 -8.25 -9.63 5.50
C ARG A 160 -7.32 -10.55 4.73
N ALA A 161 -6.34 -9.99 4.03
CA ALA A 161 -5.35 -10.79 3.30
C ALA A 161 -4.51 -11.65 4.24
N TYR A 162 -4.00 -11.08 5.34
CA TYR A 162 -3.23 -11.82 6.34
C TYR A 162 -4.02 -12.98 6.95
N LYS A 163 -5.30 -12.77 7.25
CA LYS A 163 -6.21 -13.79 7.80
C LYS A 163 -6.70 -14.81 6.75
N GLY A 164 -6.31 -14.72 5.49
CA GLY A 164 -6.80 -15.60 4.42
C GLY A 164 -8.26 -15.37 4.04
N THR A 165 -8.84 -14.22 4.40
CA THR A 165 -10.27 -13.91 4.22
C THR A 165 -10.56 -12.85 3.16
N LEU A 166 -9.55 -12.45 2.39
CA LEU A 166 -9.75 -11.58 1.22
C LEU A 166 -10.26 -12.45 0.05
N TRP A 167 -11.58 -12.58 -0.05
CA TRP A 167 -12.39 -13.40 -0.98
C TRP A 167 -12.19 -14.91 -0.86
N SER A 168 -10.97 -15.39 -0.67
CA SER A 168 -10.60 -16.76 -0.35
C SER A 168 -9.13 -16.82 0.09
N GLU A 169 -8.71 -17.97 0.59
CA GLU A 169 -7.31 -18.20 0.96
C GLU A 169 -6.36 -18.03 -0.23
N ASP A 170 -6.73 -18.59 -1.42
CA ASP A 170 -5.91 -18.48 -2.64
C ASP A 170 -5.81 -17.04 -3.13
N MET A 171 -6.89 -16.26 -3.11
CA MET A 171 -6.87 -14.86 -3.49
C MET A 171 -6.07 -14.02 -2.51
N SER A 172 -6.14 -14.33 -1.22
CA SER A 172 -5.32 -13.69 -0.18
C SER A 172 -3.83 -13.97 -0.39
N LYS A 173 -3.46 -15.20 -0.71
CA LYS A 173 -2.06 -15.57 -1.03
C LYS A 173 -1.56 -14.82 -2.26
N LEU A 174 -2.31 -14.85 -3.36
CA LEU A 174 -1.94 -14.14 -4.59
C LEU A 174 -1.80 -12.62 -4.37
N PHE A 175 -2.73 -12.02 -3.62
CA PHE A 175 -2.65 -10.61 -3.25
C PHE A 175 -1.33 -10.30 -2.50
N ILE A 176 -0.99 -11.09 -1.50
CA ILE A 176 0.25 -10.94 -0.73
C ILE A 176 1.48 -11.14 -1.62
N GLU A 177 1.50 -12.17 -2.48
CA GLU A 177 2.61 -12.46 -3.39
C GLU A 177 2.89 -11.30 -4.36
N ILE A 178 1.84 -10.66 -4.90
CA ILE A 178 2.01 -9.49 -5.76
C ILE A 178 2.58 -8.30 -4.95
N LEU A 179 2.06 -8.05 -3.76
CA LEU A 179 2.51 -6.94 -2.91
C LEU A 179 3.94 -7.13 -2.37
N LYS A 180 4.38 -8.36 -2.12
CA LYS A 180 5.76 -8.66 -1.72
C LYS A 180 6.81 -8.27 -2.78
N LYS A 181 6.40 -8.15 -4.05
CA LYS A 181 7.27 -7.74 -5.15
C LYS A 181 7.38 -6.22 -5.31
N GLN A 182 6.85 -5.43 -4.38
CA GLN A 182 6.93 -3.96 -4.39
C GLN A 182 8.37 -3.47 -4.41
N HIS A 183 8.68 -2.54 -5.34
CA HIS A 183 10.02 -1.96 -5.51
C HIS A 183 10.24 -0.66 -4.72
N TYR A 184 9.18 0.02 -4.28
CA TYR A 184 9.30 1.30 -3.60
C TYR A 184 9.38 1.15 -2.07
N ASN A 185 10.59 1.20 -1.53
CA ASN A 185 10.88 1.10 -0.10
C ASN A 185 11.12 2.49 0.51
N THR A 186 10.09 3.33 0.50
CA THR A 186 10.23 4.75 0.85
C THR A 186 9.91 5.06 2.30
N MET A 187 9.07 4.29 2.96
CA MET A 187 8.63 4.59 4.32
C MET A 187 8.71 3.36 5.24
N LEU A 188 7.94 2.31 5.01
CA LEU A 188 7.86 1.19 5.97
C LEU A 188 9.21 0.49 6.21
N THR A 189 10.05 0.36 5.20
CA THR A 189 11.32 -0.37 5.27
C THR A 189 12.55 0.51 5.34
N LYS A 190 12.44 1.80 5.01
CA LYS A 190 13.60 2.68 4.81
C LYS A 190 14.55 2.79 6.02
N ALA A 191 14.03 2.72 7.25
CA ALA A 191 14.83 2.79 8.47
C ALA A 191 15.26 1.42 9.01
N LEU A 192 14.90 0.33 8.33
CA LEU A 192 15.27 -1.02 8.69
C LEU A 192 16.58 -1.41 8.01
N THR A 193 17.39 -2.20 8.69
CA THR A 193 18.64 -2.67 8.08
C THR A 193 18.35 -3.69 6.98
N PRO A 194 19.06 -3.62 5.83
CA PRO A 194 18.93 -4.62 4.76
C PRO A 194 19.14 -6.06 5.23
N TYR A 195 19.97 -6.27 6.25
CA TYR A 195 20.23 -7.59 6.86
C TYR A 195 18.95 -8.40 7.16
N TYR A 196 17.88 -7.75 7.62
CA TYR A 196 16.63 -8.45 7.94
C TYR A 196 15.89 -9.00 6.72
N PHE A 197 16.24 -8.55 5.52
CA PHE A 197 15.60 -8.93 4.26
C PHE A 197 16.48 -9.81 3.38
N ASP A 198 17.68 -10.16 3.85
CA ASP A 198 18.64 -10.93 3.10
C ASP A 198 18.77 -12.34 3.69
N ALA A 199 18.27 -13.32 2.95
CA ALA A 199 18.31 -14.72 3.35
C ALA A 199 19.75 -15.26 3.40
N GLU A 200 20.67 -14.76 2.56
CA GLU A 200 22.08 -15.17 2.59
C GLU A 200 22.75 -14.75 3.89
N ASP A 201 22.47 -13.52 4.36
CA ASP A 201 23.03 -13.00 5.61
C ASP A 201 22.40 -13.64 6.86
N THR A 202 21.15 -14.11 6.77
CA THR A 202 20.39 -14.69 7.90
C THR A 202 20.40 -16.23 7.93
N GLY A 203 21.09 -16.89 7.00
CA GLY A 203 21.19 -18.34 6.96
C GLY A 203 19.93 -19.05 6.45
N ASP A 204 19.53 -18.76 5.21
CA ASP A 204 18.43 -19.35 4.49
C ASP A 204 16.99 -18.93 4.92
N GLU A 205 16.86 -18.02 5.91
CA GLU A 205 15.54 -17.49 6.31
C GLU A 205 15.54 -15.97 6.33
N GLU A 206 14.60 -15.35 5.58
CA GLU A 206 14.33 -13.93 5.73
C GLU A 206 13.81 -13.65 7.14
N MET A 207 14.47 -12.79 7.89
CA MET A 207 14.00 -12.34 9.21
C MET A 207 12.73 -11.52 9.08
N LEU A 208 12.61 -10.74 8.02
CA LEU A 208 11.44 -9.93 7.71
C LEU A 208 11.08 -10.06 6.23
N SER A 209 9.79 -10.14 5.93
CA SER A 209 9.28 -9.84 4.59
C SER A 209 8.06 -8.92 4.68
N ILE A 210 7.85 -8.10 3.67
CA ILE A 210 6.79 -7.08 3.69
C ILE A 210 5.99 -7.14 2.39
N ALA A 211 4.67 -7.24 2.54
CA ALA A 211 3.73 -7.06 1.44
C ALA A 211 3.12 -5.67 1.57
N SER A 212 3.52 -4.71 0.73
CA SER A 212 3.13 -3.31 0.90
C SER A 212 2.78 -2.59 -0.40
N LYS A 213 2.15 -1.43 -0.24
CA LYS A 213 1.95 -0.47 -1.33
C LYS A 213 2.04 0.96 -0.83
N SER A 214 3.00 1.68 -1.38
CA SER A 214 3.16 3.11 -1.14
C SER A 214 2.36 3.97 -2.12
N GLY A 215 2.16 5.23 -1.75
CA GLY A 215 1.54 6.23 -2.59
C GLY A 215 2.06 7.62 -2.28
N SER A 216 2.41 8.40 -3.32
CA SER A 216 2.95 9.75 -3.15
C SER A 216 2.37 10.69 -4.19
N MET A 217 1.89 11.83 -3.73
CA MET A 217 1.47 12.99 -4.51
C MET A 217 1.94 14.26 -3.78
N ASP A 218 1.78 15.43 -4.39
CA ASP A 218 2.20 16.70 -3.80
C ASP A 218 1.69 16.90 -2.36
N ALA A 219 0.45 16.47 -2.09
CA ALA A 219 -0.23 16.68 -0.82
C ALA A 219 -0.07 15.51 0.18
N CYS A 220 0.50 14.37 -0.21
CA CYS A 220 0.59 13.19 0.64
C CYS A 220 1.78 12.28 0.30
N ARG A 221 2.25 11.56 1.32
CA ARG A 221 3.23 10.47 1.24
C ARG A 221 2.73 9.37 2.17
N ASN A 222 2.37 8.26 1.61
CA ASN A 222 1.67 7.19 2.30
C ASN A 222 2.38 5.86 2.09
N ASP A 223 2.23 4.96 3.03
CA ASP A 223 2.62 3.56 2.88
C ASP A 223 1.76 2.69 3.79
N GLY A 224 1.57 1.42 3.40
CA GLY A 224 0.84 0.48 4.22
C GLY A 224 1.09 -0.94 3.75
N GLY A 225 1.03 -1.89 4.70
CA GLY A 225 1.28 -3.28 4.38
C GLY A 225 1.28 -4.22 5.57
N ILE A 226 1.65 -5.45 5.28
CA ILE A 226 1.79 -6.55 6.23
C ILE A 226 3.27 -6.81 6.44
N PHE A 227 3.71 -6.80 7.67
CA PHE A 227 5.01 -7.31 8.08
C PHE A 227 4.88 -8.77 8.48
N PHE A 228 5.74 -9.60 7.93
CA PHE A 228 5.90 -11.00 8.33
C PHE A 228 7.22 -11.13 9.08
N THR A 229 7.16 -11.74 10.26
CA THR A 229 8.31 -12.03 11.11
C THR A 229 8.31 -13.52 11.48
N PRO A 230 9.41 -14.10 11.95
CA PRO A 230 9.43 -15.50 12.43
C PRO A 230 8.45 -15.76 13.58
N TYR A 231 7.89 -14.72 14.16
CA TYR A 231 7.04 -14.78 15.36
C TYR A 231 5.59 -14.41 15.11
N GLY A 232 5.21 -14.25 13.87
CA GLY A 232 3.89 -13.79 13.45
C GLY A 232 3.96 -12.51 12.62
N GLY A 233 2.81 -11.99 12.22
CA GLY A 233 2.73 -10.79 11.41
C GLY A 233 1.97 -9.68 12.09
N TYR A 234 2.11 -8.48 11.56
CA TYR A 234 1.28 -7.33 11.91
C TYR A 234 1.03 -6.46 10.67
N VAL A 235 -0.04 -5.69 10.72
CA VAL A 235 -0.35 -4.68 9.72
C VAL A 235 0.11 -3.32 10.23
N LEU A 236 0.65 -2.49 9.33
CA LEU A 236 0.98 -1.10 9.60
C LEU A 236 0.60 -0.23 8.42
N THR A 237 -0.11 0.86 8.68
CA THR A 237 -0.36 1.94 7.73
C THR A 237 0.11 3.27 8.29
N ILE A 238 0.79 4.06 7.47
CA ILE A 238 1.26 5.41 7.78
C ILE A 238 0.84 6.32 6.63
N LEU A 239 -0.06 7.24 6.90
CA LEU A 239 -0.55 8.21 5.93
C LEU A 239 -0.19 9.62 6.40
N THR A 240 0.18 10.51 5.45
CA THR A 240 0.61 11.87 5.78
C THR A 240 -0.08 12.91 4.92
N LYS A 241 -0.33 14.08 5.49
CA LYS A 241 -0.90 15.26 4.80
C LYS A 241 -0.50 16.56 5.48
N GLY A 242 -0.76 17.70 4.81
CA GLY A 242 -0.68 19.02 5.42
C GLY A 242 0.74 19.57 5.60
N PHE A 243 1.77 18.91 5.08
CA PHE A 243 3.13 19.45 5.01
C PHE A 243 3.25 20.51 3.90
N SER A 244 4.13 21.48 4.09
CA SER A 244 4.29 22.61 3.16
C SER A 244 5.20 22.30 1.97
N ASP A 245 6.21 21.45 2.17
CA ASP A 245 7.14 21.06 1.13
C ASP A 245 6.54 19.98 0.22
N LYS A 246 6.40 20.26 -1.06
CA LYS A 246 5.81 19.36 -2.06
C LYS A 246 6.86 18.62 -2.89
N LEU A 247 8.13 18.90 -2.71
CA LEU A 247 9.20 18.31 -3.51
C LEU A 247 9.44 16.84 -3.15
N PHE A 248 9.90 16.08 -4.13
CA PHE A 248 10.19 14.66 -3.99
C PHE A 248 11.71 14.46 -3.88
N TYR A 249 12.21 14.25 -2.65
CA TYR A 249 13.62 13.98 -2.38
C TYR A 249 13.77 13.08 -1.13
N PRO A 250 14.88 12.36 -1.00
CA PRO A 250 15.03 11.33 0.03
C PRO A 250 14.99 11.85 1.48
N GLU A 251 15.39 13.11 1.72
CA GLU A 251 15.44 13.74 3.03
C GLU A 251 14.14 14.46 3.43
N HIS A 252 13.11 14.41 2.56
CA HIS A 252 11.80 15.00 2.86
C HIS A 252 11.30 14.51 4.22
N GLU A 253 10.68 15.39 5.01
CA GLU A 253 10.30 15.10 6.40
C GLU A 253 9.43 13.85 6.56
N THR A 254 8.55 13.53 5.63
CA THR A 254 7.74 12.30 5.66
C THR A 254 8.62 11.04 5.55
N TYR A 255 9.67 11.09 4.71
CA TYR A 255 10.65 10.00 4.55
C TYR A 255 11.74 10.00 5.63
N LYS A 256 11.71 10.97 6.54
CA LYS A 256 12.54 11.02 7.74
C LYS A 256 11.78 10.46 8.94
N TYR A 257 10.57 10.95 9.20
CA TYR A 257 9.82 10.62 10.42
C TYR A 257 8.98 9.34 10.28
N GLY A 258 8.31 9.11 9.14
CA GLY A 258 7.54 7.90 8.89
C GLY A 258 8.35 6.61 9.08
N PRO A 259 9.56 6.48 8.48
CA PRO A 259 10.42 5.32 8.70
C PRO A 259 10.85 5.11 10.15
N GLN A 260 11.07 6.18 10.93
CA GLN A 260 11.39 6.07 12.35
C GLN A 260 10.19 5.53 13.15
N VAL A 261 8.98 5.96 12.80
CA VAL A 261 7.74 5.41 13.40
C VAL A 261 7.58 3.94 13.05
N SER A 262 7.80 3.56 11.78
CA SER A 262 7.74 2.15 11.36
C SER A 262 8.72 1.27 12.14
N LYS A 263 9.97 1.70 12.26
CA LYS A 263 10.99 1.01 13.05
C LYS A 263 10.61 0.88 14.52
N LEU A 264 10.12 1.97 15.10
CA LEU A 264 9.68 1.98 16.50
C LEU A 264 8.54 0.98 16.75
N ILE A 265 7.58 0.86 15.83
CA ILE A 265 6.46 -0.08 15.94
C ILE A 265 6.94 -1.52 15.79
N LEU A 266 7.85 -1.81 14.84
CA LEU A 266 8.47 -3.13 14.72
C LEU A 266 9.16 -3.53 16.03
N GLU A 267 10.03 -2.67 16.57
CA GLU A 267 10.74 -2.93 17.82
C GLU A 267 9.77 -3.15 18.99
N HIS A 268 8.66 -2.39 19.01
CA HIS A 268 7.65 -2.54 20.07
C HIS A 268 6.95 -3.89 20.01
N TYR A 269 6.52 -4.36 18.85
CA TYR A 269 5.87 -5.67 18.71
C TYR A 269 6.85 -6.81 19.00
N LEU A 270 8.06 -6.73 18.51
CA LEU A 270 9.09 -7.74 18.81
C LEU A 270 9.43 -7.79 20.30
N SER A 271 9.51 -6.65 21.02
CA SER A 271 9.80 -6.61 22.45
C SER A 271 8.68 -7.22 23.28
N LYS A 272 7.41 -7.09 22.89
CA LYS A 272 6.27 -7.74 23.58
C LYS A 272 6.36 -9.27 23.53
N GLU A 273 6.99 -9.81 22.52
CA GLU A 273 7.22 -11.25 22.38
C GLU A 273 8.52 -11.70 23.09
N GLY A 274 9.18 -10.83 23.83
CA GLY A 274 10.40 -11.14 24.56
C GLY A 274 11.64 -11.30 23.66
N ARG A 275 11.68 -10.57 22.53
CA ARG A 275 12.73 -10.67 21.51
C ARG A 275 13.82 -9.62 21.61
N PHE A 276 13.61 -8.58 22.42
CA PHE A 276 14.58 -7.52 22.74
C PHE A 276 14.71 -7.34 24.25
#